data_652b5015bc7a499f8ca2f0780084deda
#
_entry.id   652b5015bc7a499f8ca2f0780084deda
#
_cell.length_a   1.000
_cell.length_b   1.000
_cell.length_c   1.000
_cell.angle_alpha   90.00
_cell.angle_beta   90.00
_cell.angle_gamma   90.00
#
_symmetry.space_group_name_H-M   'P 1'
#
loop_
_entity.id
_entity.type
_entity.pdbx_description
1 polymer ?
#
loop_
_entity_poly.entity_id
_entity_poly.type
_entity_poly.pdbx_seq_one_letter_code
_entity_poly.pdbx_strand_id
1 'polypeptide(L)'
;MLPAMRPSVLDPFFASVRSLSGIGPKVAALLGKLLGTDVPGAEPKVGQLLFLPPHSVIDRRNRPGIAFAQEGAIVTLEVKVDQHQPAPRGKGNVPHRVIAHDDTGEIVLTFFHAQLPWLEKTLPEGETVIVSGKVEWFNGRASMVHPD
;
A
#
# COMPACT_ATOMS: atom_id res chain seq x y z
N MET A 1 5.76 -39.83 -32.85
CA MET A 1 6.14 -39.30 -31.52
C MET A 1 4.92 -38.53 -30.99
N LEU A 2 4.19 -39.07 -30.03
CA LEU A 2 3.04 -38.37 -29.43
C LEU A 2 3.58 -37.18 -28.66
N PRO A 3 2.96 -35.96 -28.79
CA PRO A 3 3.36 -34.84 -27.97
C PRO A 3 3.14 -35.23 -26.50
N ALA A 4 4.14 -34.97 -25.68
CA ALA A 4 4.02 -35.18 -24.22
C ALA A 4 2.87 -34.30 -23.72
N MET A 5 1.70 -34.91 -23.48
CA MET A 5 0.56 -34.23 -22.91
C MET A 5 0.85 -34.00 -21.42
N ARG A 6 0.88 -32.74 -21.01
CA ARG A 6 0.97 -32.40 -19.58
C ARG A 6 -0.28 -32.92 -18.85
N PRO A 7 -0.15 -33.33 -17.59
CA PRO A 7 -1.31 -33.70 -16.77
C PRO A 7 -2.31 -32.52 -16.68
N SER A 8 -3.61 -32.80 -16.88
CA SER A 8 -4.67 -31.78 -16.86
C SER A 8 -4.79 -31.04 -15.53
N VAL A 9 -4.34 -31.64 -14.42
CA VAL A 9 -4.27 -30.99 -13.10
C VAL A 9 -3.40 -29.73 -13.12
N LEU A 10 -2.49 -29.59 -14.07
CA LEU A 10 -1.65 -28.41 -14.24
C LEU A 10 -2.27 -27.32 -15.13
N ASP A 11 -3.40 -27.57 -15.76
CA ASP A 11 -4.03 -26.59 -16.66
C ASP A 11 -4.34 -25.24 -16.00
N PRO A 12 -4.78 -25.15 -14.74
CA PRO A 12 -4.98 -23.86 -14.07
C PRO A 12 -3.73 -22.97 -14.02
N PHE A 13 -2.54 -23.56 -13.91
CA PHE A 13 -1.27 -22.79 -13.90
C PHE A 13 -0.97 -22.11 -15.24
N PHE A 14 -1.44 -22.70 -16.33
CA PHE A 14 -1.23 -22.17 -17.67
C PHE A 14 -2.40 -21.35 -18.18
N ALA A 15 -3.45 -21.21 -17.37
CA ALA A 15 -4.55 -20.33 -17.70
C ALA A 15 -4.08 -18.85 -17.68
N SER A 16 -4.75 -18.00 -18.48
CA SER A 16 -4.55 -16.57 -18.42
C SER A 16 -4.93 -16.02 -17.04
N VAL A 17 -4.19 -15.03 -16.54
CA VAL A 17 -4.57 -14.33 -15.31
C VAL A 17 -5.97 -13.72 -15.40
N ARG A 18 -6.49 -13.46 -16.60
CA ARG A 18 -7.85 -12.97 -16.84
C ARG A 18 -8.94 -13.96 -16.47
N SER A 19 -8.60 -15.24 -16.30
CA SER A 19 -9.54 -16.25 -15.79
C SER A 19 -9.82 -16.11 -14.29
N LEU A 20 -9.01 -15.34 -13.55
CA LEU A 20 -9.21 -15.07 -12.14
C LEU A 20 -10.27 -13.98 -11.94
N SER A 21 -11.13 -14.18 -10.94
CA SER A 21 -12.16 -13.19 -10.59
C SER A 21 -11.52 -11.85 -10.22
N GLY A 22 -12.09 -10.74 -10.69
CA GLY A 22 -11.61 -9.38 -10.42
C GLY A 22 -10.46 -8.90 -11.32
N ILE A 23 -9.90 -9.75 -12.20
CA ILE A 23 -8.84 -9.35 -13.12
C ILE A 23 -9.41 -8.97 -14.49
N GLY A 24 -9.67 -7.66 -14.65
CA GLY A 24 -10.05 -7.09 -15.94
C GLY A 24 -8.82 -6.78 -16.82
N PRO A 25 -9.05 -6.27 -18.07
CA PRO A 25 -7.97 -5.98 -19.03
C PRO A 25 -6.88 -5.04 -18.49
N LYS A 26 -7.26 -4.02 -17.72
CA LYS A 26 -6.31 -3.07 -17.12
C LYS A 26 -5.37 -3.74 -16.11
N VAL A 27 -5.93 -4.56 -15.22
CA VAL A 27 -5.13 -5.29 -14.22
C VAL A 27 -4.25 -6.33 -14.90
N ALA A 28 -4.77 -7.07 -15.88
CA ALA A 28 -3.98 -8.03 -16.66
C ALA A 28 -2.79 -7.38 -17.38
N ALA A 29 -2.97 -6.16 -17.91
CA ALA A 29 -1.87 -5.41 -18.52
C ALA A 29 -0.78 -5.00 -17.52
N LEU A 30 -1.18 -4.58 -16.30
CA LEU A 30 -0.23 -4.28 -15.22
C LEU A 30 0.53 -5.53 -14.77
N LEU A 31 -0.17 -6.65 -14.63
CA LEU A 31 0.46 -7.94 -14.32
C LEU A 31 1.41 -8.39 -15.44
N GLY A 32 1.08 -8.13 -16.71
CA GLY A 32 1.98 -8.38 -17.83
C GLY A 32 3.30 -7.62 -17.70
N LYS A 33 3.25 -6.34 -17.33
CA LYS A 33 4.44 -5.53 -17.06
C LYS A 33 5.25 -6.07 -15.88
N LEU A 34 4.57 -6.39 -14.78
CA LEU A 34 5.20 -6.93 -13.56
C LEU A 34 5.95 -8.24 -13.83
N LEU A 35 5.37 -9.10 -14.67
CA LEU A 35 5.91 -10.42 -15.00
C LEU A 35 6.86 -10.42 -16.22
N GLY A 36 7.14 -9.26 -16.80
CA GLY A 36 7.96 -9.15 -18.01
C GLY A 36 7.35 -9.82 -19.25
N THR A 37 6.03 -9.93 -19.30
CA THR A 37 5.27 -10.52 -20.42
C THR A 37 4.47 -9.46 -21.19
N ASP A 38 4.91 -8.20 -21.16
CA ASP A 38 4.29 -7.07 -21.85
C ASP A 38 4.68 -6.94 -23.33
N VAL A 39 5.16 -8.03 -23.92
CA VAL A 39 5.43 -8.11 -25.36
C VAL A 39 4.16 -8.46 -26.14
N PRO A 40 4.04 -7.98 -27.41
CA PRO A 40 2.88 -8.26 -28.23
C PRO A 40 2.62 -9.78 -28.37
N GLY A 41 1.38 -10.21 -28.08
CA GLY A 41 0.97 -11.61 -28.17
C GLY A 41 1.28 -12.47 -26.94
N ALA A 42 2.02 -11.97 -25.96
CA ALA A 42 2.21 -12.66 -24.70
C ALA A 42 1.08 -12.30 -23.73
N GLU A 43 0.58 -13.31 -23.01
CA GLU A 43 -0.44 -13.14 -22.00
C GLU A 43 0.06 -13.71 -20.68
N PRO A 44 0.01 -12.93 -19.58
CA PRO A 44 0.47 -13.40 -18.29
C PRO A 44 -0.36 -14.59 -17.80
N LYS A 45 0.33 -15.59 -17.25
CA LYS A 45 -0.26 -16.86 -16.79
C LYS A 45 -0.36 -16.90 -15.26
N VAL A 46 -1.36 -17.61 -14.74
CA VAL A 46 -1.57 -17.78 -13.30
C VAL A 46 -0.33 -18.35 -12.60
N GLY A 47 0.33 -19.34 -13.21
CA GLY A 47 1.54 -19.93 -12.64
C GLY A 47 2.68 -18.93 -12.46
N GLN A 48 2.82 -17.93 -13.33
CA GLN A 48 3.86 -16.91 -13.19
C GLN A 48 3.64 -16.03 -11.95
N LEU A 49 2.38 -15.77 -11.55
CA LEU A 49 2.09 -15.05 -10.31
C LEU A 49 2.50 -15.85 -9.07
N LEU A 50 2.29 -17.17 -9.09
CA LEU A 50 2.63 -18.04 -7.96
C LEU A 50 4.15 -18.13 -7.73
N PHE A 51 4.93 -17.99 -8.76
CA PHE A 51 6.39 -18.04 -8.69
C PHE A 51 7.05 -16.67 -8.65
N LEU A 52 6.27 -15.58 -8.55
CA LEU A 52 6.81 -14.23 -8.37
C LEU A 52 7.38 -14.10 -6.95
N PRO A 53 8.70 -13.91 -6.78
CA PRO A 53 9.27 -13.75 -5.46
C PRO A 53 8.87 -12.38 -4.87
N PRO A 54 8.74 -12.26 -3.54
CA PRO A 54 8.53 -10.96 -2.92
C PRO A 54 9.73 -10.04 -3.20
N HIS A 55 9.43 -8.79 -3.56
CA HIS A 55 10.45 -7.78 -3.88
C HIS A 55 11.12 -7.21 -2.62
N SER A 56 10.34 -7.06 -1.53
CA SER A 56 10.81 -6.48 -0.27
C SER A 56 9.96 -6.95 0.89
N VAL A 57 10.47 -6.76 2.09
CA VAL A 57 9.77 -7.06 3.35
C VAL A 57 9.75 -5.79 4.19
N ILE A 58 8.60 -5.46 4.76
CA ILE A 58 8.46 -4.39 5.75
C ILE A 58 8.45 -5.04 7.13
N ASP A 59 9.49 -4.81 7.94
CA ASP A 59 9.53 -5.29 9.33
C ASP A 59 8.75 -4.34 10.23
N ARG A 60 7.54 -4.72 10.59
CA ARG A 60 6.64 -3.93 11.46
C ARG A 60 6.87 -4.16 12.96
N ARG A 61 7.86 -4.96 13.33
CA ARG A 61 8.22 -5.20 14.76
C ARG A 61 9.06 -4.07 15.33
N ASN A 62 9.91 -3.46 14.50
CA ASN A 62 10.70 -2.31 14.91
C ASN A 62 9.82 -1.05 14.79
N ARG A 63 9.50 -0.46 15.94
CA ARG A 63 8.68 0.75 16.06
C ARG A 63 9.53 1.85 16.70
N PRO A 64 10.37 2.54 15.92
CA PRO A 64 11.10 3.68 16.43
C PRO A 64 10.15 4.79 16.83
N GLY A 65 10.55 5.64 17.75
CA GLY A 65 9.84 6.90 17.99
C GLY A 65 9.90 7.82 16.77
N ILE A 66 8.96 8.74 16.65
CA ILE A 66 8.85 9.69 15.52
C ILE A 66 10.18 10.44 15.31
N ALA A 67 10.80 10.93 16.38
CA ALA A 67 12.06 11.67 16.31
C ALA A 67 13.23 10.85 15.72
N PHE A 68 13.15 9.53 15.74
CA PHE A 68 14.19 8.63 15.25
C PHE A 68 13.90 8.06 13.86
N ALA A 69 12.75 8.41 13.31
CA ALA A 69 12.36 7.97 11.97
C ALA A 69 13.22 8.68 10.91
N GLN A 70 13.93 7.90 10.11
CA GLN A 70 14.79 8.42 9.05
C GLN A 70 13.95 8.89 7.87
N GLU A 71 14.34 10.03 7.28
CA GLU A 71 13.70 10.55 6.06
C GLU A 71 13.79 9.54 4.91
N GLY A 72 12.67 9.33 4.24
CA GLY A 72 12.56 8.42 3.11
C GLY A 72 12.44 6.94 3.48
N ALA A 73 12.62 6.57 4.75
CA ALA A 73 12.47 5.19 5.20
C ALA A 73 10.98 4.82 5.37
N ILE A 74 10.67 3.55 5.11
CA ILE A 74 9.38 2.97 5.47
C ILE A 74 9.50 2.48 6.91
N VAL A 75 8.74 3.08 7.82
CA VAL A 75 8.75 2.75 9.25
C VAL A 75 7.34 2.44 9.74
N THR A 76 7.26 1.71 10.83
CA THR A 76 6.02 1.49 11.58
C THR A 76 6.11 2.26 12.89
N LEU A 77 5.14 3.12 13.14
CA LEU A 77 5.06 3.97 14.32
C LEU A 77 3.82 3.60 15.14
N GLU A 78 3.94 3.70 16.45
CA GLU A 78 2.82 3.65 17.37
C GLU A 78 2.57 5.08 17.86
N VAL A 79 1.41 5.63 17.50
CA VAL A 79 1.10 7.05 17.73
C VAL A 79 -0.28 7.23 18.30
N LYS A 80 -0.46 8.25 19.11
CA LYS A 80 -1.76 8.67 19.62
C LYS A 80 -2.33 9.74 18.70
N VAL A 81 -3.57 9.55 18.27
CA VAL A 81 -4.29 10.50 17.41
C VAL A 81 -4.76 11.68 18.22
N ASP A 82 -4.37 12.90 17.84
CA ASP A 82 -4.79 14.13 18.50
C ASP A 82 -6.05 14.71 17.90
N GLN A 83 -6.01 15.01 16.61
CA GLN A 83 -7.13 15.66 15.93
C GLN A 83 -7.15 15.41 14.43
N HIS A 84 -8.34 15.45 13.89
CA HIS A 84 -8.56 15.51 12.46
C HIS A 84 -8.64 16.95 11.95
N GLN A 85 -7.98 17.20 10.82
CA GLN A 85 -8.05 18.46 10.08
C GLN A 85 -8.66 18.19 8.71
N PRO A 86 -9.98 18.27 8.57
CA PRO A 86 -10.67 17.97 7.33
C PRO A 86 -10.30 18.96 6.22
N ALA A 87 -10.24 18.46 4.99
CA ALA A 87 -10.09 19.31 3.83
C ALA A 87 -11.27 20.33 3.76
N PRO A 88 -10.99 21.60 3.41
CA PRO A 88 -12.06 22.57 3.20
C PRO A 88 -13.04 22.11 2.11
N ARG A 89 -14.34 22.25 2.36
CA ARG A 89 -15.38 21.88 1.42
C ARG A 89 -15.18 22.60 0.08
N GLY A 90 -15.25 21.87 -1.02
CA GLY A 90 -15.16 22.42 -2.39
C GLY A 90 -13.73 22.57 -2.94
N LYS A 91 -12.70 22.22 -2.20
CA LYS A 91 -11.30 22.22 -2.67
C LYS A 91 -10.81 20.79 -2.84
N GLY A 92 -11.12 20.15 -3.94
CA GLY A 92 -10.85 18.73 -4.20
C GLY A 92 -9.37 18.29 -4.13
N ASN A 93 -8.41 19.22 -4.13
CA ASN A 93 -6.98 18.93 -4.07
C ASN A 93 -6.37 19.14 -2.69
N VAL A 94 -7.15 19.53 -1.67
CA VAL A 94 -6.63 19.68 -0.32
C VAL A 94 -6.79 18.35 0.42
N PRO A 95 -5.71 17.76 0.94
CA PRO A 95 -5.81 16.49 1.66
C PRO A 95 -6.44 16.68 3.04
N HIS A 96 -7.05 15.62 3.53
CA HIS A 96 -7.36 15.48 4.94
C HIS A 96 -6.07 15.18 5.72
N ARG A 97 -5.86 15.85 6.84
CA ARG A 97 -4.71 15.64 7.71
C ARG A 97 -5.16 15.12 9.05
N VAL A 98 -4.40 14.22 9.62
CA VAL A 98 -4.57 13.75 10.99
C VAL A 98 -3.28 14.06 11.73
N ILE A 99 -3.38 14.80 12.82
CA ILE A 99 -2.25 15.09 13.71
C ILE A 99 -2.19 13.96 14.73
N ALA A 100 -1.02 13.41 14.92
CA ALA A 100 -0.75 12.38 15.90
C ALA A 100 0.63 12.59 16.53
N HIS A 101 0.85 12.05 17.73
CA HIS A 101 2.12 12.16 18.43
C HIS A 101 2.50 10.84 19.11
N ASP A 102 3.76 10.75 19.47
CA ASP A 102 4.29 9.81 20.47
C ASP A 102 5.08 10.61 21.52
N ASP A 103 5.75 9.90 22.43
CA ASP A 103 6.58 10.54 23.47
C ASP A 103 7.80 11.30 22.90
N THR A 104 8.11 11.13 21.63
CA THR A 104 9.31 11.67 20.98
C THR A 104 9.02 12.80 20.02
N GLY A 105 7.79 12.93 19.49
CA GLY A 105 7.46 13.96 18.51
C GLY A 105 6.03 13.93 17.99
N GLU A 106 5.78 14.79 17.00
CA GLU A 106 4.51 14.93 16.29
C GLU A 106 4.66 14.51 14.83
N ILE A 107 3.64 13.88 14.27
CA ILE A 107 3.55 13.48 12.88
C ILE A 107 2.24 13.90 12.24
N VAL A 108 2.29 14.26 10.97
CA VAL A 108 1.11 14.57 10.15
C VAL A 108 0.82 13.41 9.20
N LEU A 109 -0.31 12.76 9.38
CA LEU A 109 -0.78 11.73 8.46
C LEU A 109 -1.68 12.38 7.40
N THR A 110 -1.33 12.23 6.13
CA THR A 110 -1.97 12.95 5.03
C THR A 110 -2.72 11.99 4.12
N PHE A 111 -4.01 12.28 3.89
CA PHE A 111 -4.89 11.42 3.10
C PHE A 111 -5.55 12.23 1.97
N PHE A 112 -5.25 11.91 0.73
CA PHE A 112 -5.93 12.45 -0.43
C PHE A 112 -7.20 11.64 -0.74
N HIS A 113 -8.29 12.30 -1.08
CA HIS A 113 -9.56 11.67 -1.47
C HIS A 113 -10.14 10.68 -0.44
N ALA A 114 -9.80 10.83 0.83
CA ALA A 114 -10.30 9.96 1.87
C ALA A 114 -11.75 10.28 2.25
N GLN A 115 -12.51 9.24 2.57
CA GLN A 115 -13.85 9.37 3.13
C GLN A 115 -13.73 9.64 4.64
N LEU A 116 -14.20 10.80 5.07
CA LEU A 116 -14.09 11.25 6.47
C LEU A 116 -14.64 10.23 7.48
N PRO A 117 -15.83 9.64 7.30
CA PRO A 117 -16.34 8.66 8.27
C PRO A 117 -15.48 7.40 8.40
N TRP A 118 -14.80 7.01 7.32
CA TRP A 118 -13.88 5.89 7.36
C TRP A 118 -12.61 6.25 8.12
N LEU A 119 -12.05 7.45 7.90
CA LEU A 119 -10.86 7.92 8.62
C LEU A 119 -11.12 8.07 10.11
N GLU A 120 -12.23 8.68 10.50
CA GLU A 120 -12.60 8.84 11.93
C GLU A 120 -12.77 7.49 12.63
N LYS A 121 -13.27 6.47 11.91
CA LYS A 121 -13.38 5.11 12.44
C LYS A 121 -12.04 4.39 12.53
N THR A 122 -11.13 4.64 11.57
CA THR A 122 -9.84 3.94 11.49
C THR A 122 -8.79 4.58 12.38
N LEU A 123 -8.85 5.91 12.52
CA LEU A 123 -7.96 6.74 13.32
C LEU A 123 -8.76 7.58 14.31
N PRO A 124 -9.38 6.96 15.35
CA PRO A 124 -10.21 7.70 16.30
C PRO A 124 -9.37 8.63 17.15
N GLU A 125 -9.86 9.84 17.40
CA GLU A 125 -9.19 10.82 18.25
C GLU A 125 -9.05 10.31 19.68
N GLY A 126 -7.88 10.52 20.28
CA GLY A 126 -7.53 10.07 21.63
C GLY A 126 -7.05 8.62 21.74
N GLU A 127 -7.16 7.83 20.67
CA GLU A 127 -6.74 6.44 20.65
C GLU A 127 -5.29 6.27 20.12
N THR A 128 -4.64 5.21 20.60
CA THR A 128 -3.31 4.81 20.11
C THR A 128 -3.49 3.86 18.94
N VAL A 129 -2.84 4.18 17.84
CA VAL A 129 -2.90 3.41 16.58
C VAL A 129 -1.51 3.07 16.07
N ILE A 130 -1.42 2.05 15.24
CA ILE A 130 -0.19 1.68 14.56
C ILE A 130 -0.34 2.10 13.10
N VAL A 131 0.61 2.91 12.63
CA VAL A 131 0.67 3.39 11.25
C VAL A 131 2.00 2.98 10.60
N SER A 132 1.96 2.63 9.34
CA SER A 132 3.17 2.23 8.59
C SER A 132 3.20 2.96 7.26
N GLY A 133 4.35 3.56 6.95
CA GLY A 133 4.51 4.30 5.71
C GLY A 133 5.87 4.93 5.57
N LYS A 134 6.07 5.59 4.42
CA LYS A 134 7.28 6.36 4.16
C LYS A 134 7.23 7.67 4.94
N VAL A 135 8.26 7.91 5.75
CA VAL A 135 8.40 9.18 6.48
C VAL A 135 9.06 10.22 5.59
N GLU A 136 8.51 11.41 5.59
CA GLU A 136 9.08 12.61 4.97
C GLU A 136 9.14 13.72 6.03
N TRP A 137 10.24 14.47 6.05
CA TRP A 137 10.41 15.59 6.96
C TRP A 137 10.26 16.91 6.20
N PHE A 138 9.35 17.75 6.66
CA PHE A 138 9.15 19.08 6.11
C PHE A 138 9.13 20.14 7.22
N ASN A 139 10.04 21.11 7.16
CA ASN A 139 10.18 22.17 8.19
C ASN A 139 10.26 21.62 9.61
N GLY A 140 10.97 20.49 9.82
CA GLY A 140 11.15 19.90 11.14
C GLY A 140 9.95 19.09 11.64
N ARG A 141 8.92 18.86 10.81
CA ARG A 141 7.76 18.00 11.10
C ARG A 141 7.82 16.73 10.28
N ALA A 142 7.60 15.61 10.95
CA ALA A 142 7.42 14.34 10.28
C ALA A 142 6.05 14.27 9.59
N SER A 143 6.00 13.64 8.44
CA SER A 143 4.76 13.39 7.71
C SER A 143 4.77 12.02 7.05
N MET A 144 3.59 11.43 6.89
CA MET A 144 3.34 10.24 6.07
C MET A 144 2.16 10.49 5.15
N VAL A 145 2.28 10.08 3.90
CA VAL A 145 1.19 10.15 2.92
C VAL A 145 0.60 8.76 2.76
N HIS A 146 -0.71 8.64 2.95
CA HIS A 146 -1.45 7.38 2.88
C HIS A 146 -0.79 6.23 3.66
N PRO A 147 -0.53 6.38 4.98
CA PRO A 147 -0.06 5.25 5.78
C PRO A 147 -1.07 4.10 5.78
N ASP A 148 -0.53 2.87 5.94
CA ASP A 148 -1.29 1.64 6.18
C ASP A 148 -1.68 1.51 7.65
#